data_ea1885602548e34f306cf1ff689573b5
#
_entry.id   ea1885602548e34f306cf1ff689573b5
#
_cell.length_a   1.000
_cell.length_b   1.000
_cell.length_c   1.000
_cell.angle_alpha   90.00
_cell.angle_beta   90.00
_cell.angle_gamma   90.00
#
_symmetry.space_group_name_H-M   'P 1'
#
loop_
_entity.id
_entity.type
_entity.pdbx_description
1 polymer ?
#
loop_
_entity_poly.entity_id
_entity_poly.type
_entity_poly.pdbx_seq_one_letter_code
_entity_poly.pdbx_strand_id
1 'polypeptide(L)'
;MDLIYRFDPYRPVMVARPTDAASALQALVTGNARLLNFVTQLQSGLIEGDAAGPVVVPVDLVSLGLPLVSGVALDQMPFALVLGCSDARVPVERVFDLSFNDLFVMRVAGNVLGTECVGSFDFAVRSFQKSLKLVMVLGHSGCGAVSAAVNAYLEPSGYAEIAFTHALRSLVDRIMLAVRTAARSLAEVHGADFRKDPGYRAALLETSVYLNAAITSFDLWREAQAKGRSDLEVVYGVFDISTLQVQSAPRVDESAEADVRRHLGPAPRSADDFLALARRFATQAVQAQ
;
A
#
# COMPACT_ATOMS: atom_id res chain seq x y z
N MET A 1 -21.41 -23.87 -4.49
CA MET A 1 -19.94 -23.74 -4.61
C MET A 1 -19.31 -23.80 -3.22
N ASP A 2 -18.28 -24.63 -3.00
CA ASP A 2 -17.55 -24.73 -1.73
C ASP A 2 -16.18 -24.07 -1.85
N LEU A 3 -15.73 -23.39 -0.76
CA LEU A 3 -14.37 -22.92 -0.59
C LEU A 3 -13.65 -23.86 0.38
N ILE A 4 -12.65 -24.58 -0.11
CA ILE A 4 -11.95 -25.63 0.64
C ILE A 4 -10.50 -25.22 0.87
N TYR A 5 -10.07 -25.02 2.12
CA TYR A 5 -8.67 -24.93 2.49
C TYR A 5 -8.10 -26.35 2.64
N ARG A 6 -7.15 -26.68 1.78
CA ARG A 6 -6.62 -28.04 1.69
C ARG A 6 -5.15 -28.09 2.09
N PHE A 7 -4.86 -28.81 3.16
CA PHE A 7 -3.50 -29.22 3.51
C PHE A 7 -3.22 -30.61 2.92
N ASP A 8 -2.12 -30.74 2.20
CA ASP A 8 -1.64 -32.02 1.67
C ASP A 8 -0.20 -32.27 2.16
N PRO A 9 0.01 -33.18 3.13
CA PRO A 9 1.32 -33.45 3.69
C PRO A 9 2.31 -34.09 2.68
N TYR A 10 1.79 -34.65 1.59
CA TYR A 10 2.60 -35.29 0.54
C TYR A 10 2.93 -34.33 -0.61
N ARG A 11 2.27 -33.17 -0.67
CA ARG A 11 2.50 -32.12 -1.64
C ARG A 11 2.47 -30.74 -0.94
N PRO A 12 3.46 -30.47 -0.07
CA PRO A 12 3.49 -29.23 0.66
C PRO A 12 3.60 -28.05 -0.31
N VAL A 13 2.90 -26.98 0.00
CA VAL A 13 3.04 -25.71 -0.73
C VAL A 13 4.40 -25.12 -0.36
N MET A 14 5.36 -25.23 -1.26
CA MET A 14 6.69 -24.66 -1.07
C MET A 14 6.70 -23.24 -1.63
N VAL A 15 6.61 -22.25 -0.75
CA VAL A 15 6.82 -20.84 -1.12
C VAL A 15 8.27 -20.48 -0.80
N ALA A 16 9.07 -20.23 -1.84
CA ALA A 16 10.45 -19.77 -1.65
C ALA A 16 10.45 -18.39 -1.00
N ARG A 17 11.15 -18.25 0.13
CA ARG A 17 11.31 -16.94 0.77
C ARG A 17 12.18 -16.02 -0.08
N PRO A 18 11.79 -14.73 -0.24
CA PRO A 18 12.61 -13.75 -0.92
C PRO A 18 14.00 -13.61 -0.29
N THR A 19 15.04 -13.60 -1.13
CA THR A 19 16.44 -13.47 -0.71
C THR A 19 17.03 -12.08 -0.94
N ASP A 20 16.37 -11.29 -1.78
CA ASP A 20 16.75 -9.92 -2.16
C ASP A 20 15.53 -9.02 -2.37
N ALA A 21 15.77 -7.73 -2.63
CA ALA A 21 14.72 -6.74 -2.82
C ALA A 21 13.85 -7.03 -4.06
N ALA A 22 14.44 -7.54 -5.14
CA ALA A 22 13.72 -7.82 -6.39
C ALA A 22 12.73 -8.98 -6.20
N SER A 23 13.16 -10.07 -5.57
CA SER A 23 12.28 -11.20 -5.24
C SER A 23 11.21 -10.83 -4.21
N ALA A 24 11.53 -9.94 -3.24
CA ALA A 24 10.55 -9.42 -2.29
C ALA A 24 9.48 -8.57 -2.97
N LEU A 25 9.89 -7.68 -3.87
CA LEU A 25 8.98 -6.88 -4.69
C LEU A 25 8.06 -7.76 -5.55
N GLN A 26 8.65 -8.75 -6.22
CA GLN A 26 7.89 -9.70 -7.03
C GLN A 26 6.90 -10.52 -6.19
N ALA A 27 7.26 -10.90 -4.97
CA ALA A 27 6.36 -11.62 -4.06
C ALA A 27 5.11 -10.81 -3.73
N LEU A 28 5.24 -9.50 -3.46
CA LEU A 28 4.10 -8.60 -3.23
C LEU A 28 3.21 -8.51 -4.48
N VAL A 29 3.79 -8.26 -5.65
CA VAL A 29 3.02 -8.10 -6.90
C VAL A 29 2.29 -9.37 -7.27
N THR A 30 2.99 -10.52 -7.22
CA THR A 30 2.41 -11.83 -7.50
C THR A 30 1.32 -12.19 -6.48
N GLY A 31 1.51 -11.82 -5.22
CA GLY A 31 0.52 -12.01 -4.18
C GLY A 31 -0.77 -11.23 -4.44
N ASN A 32 -0.68 -9.96 -4.80
CA ASN A 32 -1.86 -9.17 -5.17
C ASN A 32 -2.56 -9.75 -6.42
N ALA A 33 -1.80 -10.21 -7.41
CA ALA A 33 -2.38 -10.89 -8.58
C ALA A 33 -3.12 -12.19 -8.19
N ARG A 34 -2.61 -12.97 -7.23
CA ARG A 34 -3.32 -14.16 -6.71
C ARG A 34 -4.64 -13.78 -6.03
N LEU A 35 -4.66 -12.71 -5.22
CA LEU A 35 -5.91 -12.20 -4.64
C LEU A 35 -6.94 -11.88 -5.73
N LEU A 36 -6.55 -11.17 -6.78
CA LEU A 36 -7.43 -10.81 -7.90
C LEU A 36 -7.99 -12.05 -8.60
N ASN A 37 -7.13 -13.01 -8.92
CA ASN A 37 -7.53 -14.26 -9.54
C ASN A 37 -8.50 -15.04 -8.66
N PHE A 38 -8.24 -15.10 -7.35
CA PHE A 38 -9.12 -15.76 -6.39
C PHE A 38 -10.51 -15.10 -6.36
N VAL A 39 -10.58 -13.77 -6.30
CA VAL A 39 -11.87 -13.05 -6.31
C VAL A 39 -12.61 -13.26 -7.62
N THR A 40 -11.91 -13.24 -8.76
CA THR A 40 -12.52 -13.51 -10.07
C THR A 40 -13.10 -14.93 -10.13
N GLN A 41 -12.40 -15.93 -9.63
CA GLN A 41 -12.90 -17.30 -9.55
C GLN A 41 -14.16 -17.41 -8.67
N LEU A 42 -14.17 -16.74 -7.51
CA LEU A 42 -15.36 -16.72 -6.64
C LEU A 42 -16.55 -16.04 -7.34
N GLN A 43 -16.33 -14.92 -8.01
CA GLN A 43 -17.38 -14.20 -8.72
C GLN A 43 -17.96 -15.04 -9.86
N SER A 44 -17.12 -15.71 -10.66
CA SER A 44 -17.55 -16.61 -11.72
C SER A 44 -18.34 -17.79 -11.14
N GLY A 45 -17.86 -18.40 -10.06
CA GLY A 45 -18.55 -19.51 -9.39
C GLY A 45 -19.92 -19.11 -8.80
N LEU A 46 -20.06 -17.87 -8.31
CA LEU A 46 -21.36 -17.35 -7.85
C LEU A 46 -22.35 -17.16 -9.00
N ILE A 47 -21.87 -16.81 -10.21
CA ILE A 47 -22.71 -16.66 -11.41
C ILE A 47 -23.14 -18.04 -11.92
N GLU A 48 -22.24 -19.03 -11.94
CA GLU A 48 -22.50 -20.39 -12.42
C GLU A 48 -23.35 -21.22 -11.43
N GLY A 49 -23.41 -20.80 -10.15
CA GLY A 49 -24.21 -21.45 -9.13
C GLY A 49 -23.73 -22.88 -8.80
N ASP A 50 -24.68 -23.82 -8.72
CA ASP A 50 -24.38 -25.22 -8.35
C ASP A 50 -23.55 -26.00 -9.40
N ALA A 51 -23.43 -25.46 -10.63
CA ALA A 51 -22.58 -26.03 -11.66
C ALA A 51 -21.09 -25.77 -11.41
N ALA A 52 -20.76 -24.78 -10.59
CA ALA A 52 -19.38 -24.49 -10.22
C ALA A 52 -18.84 -25.55 -9.27
N GLY A 53 -17.70 -26.15 -9.62
CA GLY A 53 -16.96 -27.01 -8.71
C GLY A 53 -16.43 -26.27 -7.48
N PRO A 54 -15.85 -26.97 -6.50
CA PRO A 54 -15.25 -26.34 -5.33
C PRO A 54 -13.99 -25.53 -5.71
N VAL A 55 -13.84 -24.35 -5.12
CA VAL A 55 -12.59 -23.60 -5.16
C VAL A 55 -11.66 -24.13 -4.07
N VAL A 56 -10.56 -24.76 -4.46
CA VAL A 56 -9.60 -25.36 -3.52
C VAL A 56 -8.40 -24.44 -3.36
N VAL A 57 -8.19 -23.98 -2.13
CA VAL A 57 -7.01 -23.16 -1.74
C VAL A 57 -6.02 -24.10 -1.04
N PRO A 58 -4.88 -24.39 -1.67
CA PRO A 58 -3.83 -25.17 -1.01
C PRO A 58 -3.21 -24.34 0.11
N VAL A 59 -3.02 -24.93 1.28
CA VAL A 59 -2.46 -24.26 2.46
C VAL A 59 -1.33 -25.08 3.06
N ASP A 60 -0.40 -24.40 3.69
CA ASP A 60 0.64 -24.95 4.54
C ASP A 60 0.34 -24.57 6.01
N LEU A 61 0.59 -25.48 6.95
CA LEU A 61 0.28 -25.25 8.36
C LEU A 61 1.11 -24.10 8.96
N VAL A 62 2.35 -23.94 8.54
CA VAL A 62 3.22 -22.84 9.00
C VAL A 62 2.67 -21.50 8.52
N SER A 63 2.24 -21.43 7.27
CA SER A 63 1.66 -20.20 6.70
C SER A 63 0.34 -19.80 7.34
N LEU A 64 -0.36 -20.74 7.97
CA LEU A 64 -1.54 -20.47 8.80
C LEU A 64 -1.19 -20.02 10.24
N GLY A 65 0.10 -19.96 10.58
CA GLY A 65 0.56 -19.63 11.94
C GLY A 65 0.34 -20.76 12.96
N LEU A 66 0.09 -21.98 12.51
CA LEU A 66 -0.11 -23.13 13.39
C LEU A 66 1.26 -23.71 13.81
N PRO A 67 1.52 -23.82 15.13
CA PRO A 67 2.77 -24.42 15.61
C PRO A 67 2.77 -25.92 15.30
N LEU A 68 3.80 -26.37 14.56
CA LEU A 68 3.98 -27.81 14.28
C LEU A 68 4.44 -28.59 15.52
N VAL A 69 5.05 -27.88 16.48
CA VAL A 69 5.51 -28.44 17.75
C VAL A 69 4.91 -27.61 18.90
N SER A 70 4.20 -28.25 19.79
CA SER A 70 3.60 -27.59 20.95
C SER A 70 4.65 -26.92 21.82
N GLY A 71 4.42 -25.67 22.22
CA GLY A 71 5.31 -24.91 23.09
C GLY A 71 6.53 -24.28 22.40
N VAL A 72 6.70 -24.46 21.08
CA VAL A 72 7.77 -23.83 20.30
C VAL A 72 7.22 -22.67 19.49
N ALA A 73 7.69 -21.45 19.77
CA ALA A 73 7.42 -20.27 18.94
C ALA A 73 8.41 -20.20 17.78
N LEU A 74 7.93 -19.84 16.60
CA LEU A 74 8.78 -19.57 15.45
C LEU A 74 9.50 -18.23 15.61
N ASP A 75 10.76 -18.15 15.18
CA ASP A 75 11.49 -16.90 15.08
C ASP A 75 10.80 -15.96 14.07
N GLN A 76 10.79 -14.67 14.42
CA GLN A 76 10.25 -13.64 13.56
C GLN A 76 11.24 -13.36 12.41
N MET A 77 10.79 -13.57 11.17
CA MET A 77 11.65 -13.47 9.96
C MET A 77 10.92 -12.79 8.79
N PRO A 78 10.36 -11.58 8.94
CA PRO A 78 9.67 -10.90 7.85
C PRO A 78 10.64 -10.56 6.72
N PHE A 79 10.22 -10.75 5.47
CA PHE A 79 11.01 -10.31 4.33
C PHE A 79 10.70 -8.88 3.90
N ALA A 80 9.52 -8.37 4.24
CA ALA A 80 9.14 -6.98 3.97
C ALA A 80 8.50 -6.31 5.18
N LEU A 81 8.71 -4.99 5.28
CA LEU A 81 8.01 -4.12 6.20
C LEU A 81 6.98 -3.31 5.41
N VAL A 82 5.73 -3.27 5.88
CA VAL A 82 4.68 -2.48 5.25
C VAL A 82 4.09 -1.48 6.23
N LEU A 83 4.14 -0.18 5.88
CA LEU A 83 3.41 0.87 6.55
C LEU A 83 2.10 1.13 5.79
N GLY A 84 0.97 0.71 6.36
CA GLY A 84 -0.36 0.85 5.76
C GLY A 84 -1.30 1.74 6.57
N CYS A 85 -2.49 1.98 6.00
CA CYS A 85 -3.56 2.65 6.72
C CYS A 85 -4.24 1.72 7.73
N SER A 86 -4.78 2.33 8.82
CA SER A 86 -5.62 1.63 9.80
C SER A 86 -7.02 1.29 9.28
N ASP A 87 -7.39 1.68 8.05
CA ASP A 87 -8.68 1.38 7.44
C ASP A 87 -8.95 -0.13 7.46
N ALA A 88 -10.09 -0.54 8.02
CA ALA A 88 -10.43 -1.94 8.21
C ALA A 88 -10.56 -2.73 6.89
N ARG A 89 -10.77 -2.04 5.76
CA ARG A 89 -10.88 -2.62 4.42
C ARG A 89 -9.52 -2.92 3.78
N VAL A 90 -8.40 -2.59 4.46
CA VAL A 90 -7.04 -2.75 3.95
C VAL A 90 -6.25 -3.70 4.86
N PRO A 91 -6.61 -4.99 4.92
CA PRO A 91 -5.82 -6.01 5.63
C PRO A 91 -4.58 -6.35 4.81
N VAL A 92 -3.43 -5.79 5.17
CA VAL A 92 -2.19 -5.78 4.36
C VAL A 92 -1.79 -7.19 3.90
N GLU A 93 -1.81 -8.16 4.79
CA GLU A 93 -1.44 -9.55 4.49
C GLU A 93 -2.38 -10.15 3.43
N ARG A 94 -3.68 -9.83 3.50
CA ARG A 94 -4.66 -10.31 2.50
C ARG A 94 -4.53 -9.59 1.17
N VAL A 95 -4.18 -8.30 1.18
CA VAL A 95 -3.94 -7.52 -0.06
C VAL A 95 -2.84 -8.16 -0.91
N PHE A 96 -1.83 -8.72 -0.26
CA PHE A 96 -0.70 -9.36 -0.92
C PHE A 96 -0.75 -10.88 -0.91
N ASP A 97 -1.85 -11.48 -0.43
CA ASP A 97 -1.99 -12.93 -0.30
C ASP A 97 -0.72 -13.56 0.30
N LEU A 98 -0.28 -12.97 1.40
CA LEU A 98 0.88 -13.37 2.17
C LEU A 98 0.46 -13.96 3.52
N SER A 99 1.38 -14.66 4.11
CA SER A 99 1.14 -15.56 5.20
C SER A 99 1.76 -15.07 6.51
N PHE A 100 1.55 -15.87 7.54
CA PHE A 100 2.17 -15.70 8.84
C PHE A 100 3.69 -15.54 8.72
N ASN A 101 4.24 -14.53 9.41
CA ASN A 101 5.68 -14.27 9.48
C ASN A 101 6.35 -13.76 8.18
N ASP A 102 5.58 -13.40 7.14
CA ASP A 102 6.11 -12.84 5.90
C ASP A 102 6.32 -11.33 5.99
N LEU A 103 5.43 -10.62 6.70
CA LEU A 103 5.44 -9.18 6.80
C LEU A 103 5.61 -8.69 8.25
N PHE A 104 6.33 -7.58 8.41
CA PHE A 104 6.26 -6.73 9.58
C PHE A 104 5.34 -5.55 9.26
N VAL A 105 4.15 -5.49 9.87
CA VAL A 105 3.11 -4.54 9.49
C VAL A 105 2.96 -3.44 10.54
N MET A 106 3.06 -2.19 10.10
CA MET A 106 2.68 -1.00 10.86
C MET A 106 1.42 -0.40 10.23
N ARG A 107 0.44 -0.01 11.05
CA ARG A 107 -0.80 0.58 10.55
C ARG A 107 -1.15 1.84 11.35
N VAL A 108 -1.36 2.94 10.62
CA VAL A 108 -1.79 4.23 11.18
C VAL A 108 -2.70 4.94 10.19
N ALA A 109 -3.68 5.71 10.67
CA ALA A 109 -4.61 6.43 9.81
C ALA A 109 -3.85 7.30 8.80
N GLY A 110 -4.18 7.15 7.51
CA GLY A 110 -3.52 7.86 6.42
C GLY A 110 -2.08 7.41 6.13
N ASN A 111 -1.65 6.25 6.61
CA ASN A 111 -0.29 5.71 6.41
C ASN A 111 0.84 6.74 6.61
N VAL A 112 0.67 7.68 7.55
CA VAL A 112 1.66 8.73 7.86
C VAL A 112 2.79 8.20 8.75
N LEU A 113 4.01 8.73 8.58
CA LEU A 113 5.14 8.37 9.42
C LEU A 113 5.17 9.22 10.69
N GLY A 114 4.62 8.68 11.79
CA GLY A 114 4.70 9.27 13.13
C GLY A 114 5.91 8.77 13.91
N THR A 115 6.16 9.36 15.09
CA THR A 115 7.30 9.00 15.96
C THR A 115 7.29 7.53 16.36
N GLU A 116 6.11 6.99 16.67
CA GLU A 116 5.94 5.58 17.07
C GLU A 116 6.19 4.64 15.88
N CYS A 117 5.81 5.07 14.66
CA CYS A 117 6.11 4.34 13.44
C CYS A 117 7.63 4.33 13.16
N VAL A 118 8.33 5.45 13.37
CA VAL A 118 9.80 5.50 13.27
C VAL A 118 10.43 4.54 14.28
N GLY A 119 9.96 4.53 15.54
CA GLY A 119 10.44 3.58 16.55
C GLY A 119 10.24 2.12 16.15
N SER A 120 9.08 1.77 15.59
CA SER A 120 8.80 0.42 15.09
C SER A 120 9.66 0.07 13.87
N PHE A 121 9.89 1.04 12.98
CA PHE A 121 10.81 0.91 11.85
C PHE A 121 12.24 0.64 12.33
N ASP A 122 12.72 1.39 13.33
CA ASP A 122 14.04 1.22 13.94
C ASP A 122 14.23 -0.18 14.52
N PHE A 123 13.23 -0.66 15.23
CA PHE A 123 13.22 -2.03 15.74
C PHE A 123 13.34 -3.05 14.60
N ALA A 124 12.51 -2.94 13.57
CA ALA A 124 12.52 -3.88 12.46
C ALA A 124 13.85 -3.90 11.71
N VAL A 125 14.40 -2.73 11.39
CA VAL A 125 15.66 -2.58 10.66
C VAL A 125 16.84 -3.18 11.45
N ARG A 126 16.82 -3.08 12.78
CA ARG A 126 17.86 -3.64 13.65
C ARG A 126 17.68 -5.14 13.89
N SER A 127 16.45 -5.58 14.12
CA SER A 127 16.15 -6.96 14.52
C SER A 127 16.15 -7.93 13.33
N PHE A 128 15.74 -7.46 12.15
CA PHE A 128 15.54 -8.32 10.97
C PHE A 128 16.56 -8.08 9.85
N GLN A 129 17.78 -7.72 10.18
CA GLN A 129 18.84 -7.38 9.20
C GLN A 129 19.02 -8.45 8.11
N LYS A 130 18.90 -9.72 8.47
CA LYS A 130 19.12 -10.84 7.54
C LYS A 130 17.90 -11.15 6.67
N SER A 131 16.68 -10.98 7.19
CA SER A 131 15.45 -11.35 6.50
C SER A 131 14.79 -10.17 5.78
N LEU A 132 14.84 -8.95 6.34
CA LEU A 132 14.19 -7.78 5.78
C LEU A 132 14.91 -7.27 4.52
N LYS A 133 14.20 -7.30 3.37
CA LYS A 133 14.71 -6.94 2.04
C LYS A 133 14.02 -5.73 1.44
N LEU A 134 12.80 -5.42 1.88
CA LEU A 134 11.94 -4.42 1.28
C LEU A 134 11.17 -3.63 2.33
N VAL A 135 10.98 -2.35 2.08
CA VAL A 135 10.07 -1.47 2.83
C VAL A 135 9.03 -0.93 1.88
N MET A 136 7.77 -0.98 2.27
CA MET A 136 6.66 -0.52 1.44
C MET A 136 5.74 0.41 2.20
N VAL A 137 5.28 1.48 1.53
CA VAL A 137 4.14 2.29 1.97
C VAL A 137 2.91 1.93 1.14
N LEU A 138 1.86 1.48 1.81
CA LEU A 138 0.58 1.12 1.19
C LEU A 138 -0.48 2.17 1.52
N GLY A 139 -0.77 3.05 0.55
CA GLY A 139 -1.96 3.90 0.55
C GLY A 139 -3.19 3.13 0.07
N HIS A 140 -4.36 3.78 0.06
CA HIS A 140 -5.57 3.18 -0.52
C HIS A 140 -6.54 4.23 -1.05
N SER A 141 -7.36 3.88 -2.04
CA SER A 141 -8.40 4.76 -2.58
C SER A 141 -9.44 5.10 -1.51
N GLY A 142 -9.97 6.32 -1.55
CA GLY A 142 -11.01 6.77 -0.62
C GLY A 142 -10.55 6.85 0.85
N CYS A 143 -9.27 7.10 1.12
CA CYS A 143 -8.74 7.20 2.48
C CYS A 143 -9.40 8.33 3.28
N GLY A 144 -10.02 8.00 4.41
CA GLY A 144 -10.71 8.99 5.26
C GLY A 144 -9.80 10.09 5.81
N ALA A 145 -8.57 9.75 6.19
CA ALA A 145 -7.61 10.73 6.68
C ALA A 145 -7.14 11.70 5.57
N VAL A 146 -6.92 11.20 4.34
CA VAL A 146 -6.59 12.04 3.18
C VAL A 146 -7.79 12.90 2.79
N SER A 147 -9.01 12.34 2.81
CA SER A 147 -10.25 13.09 2.57
C SER A 147 -10.43 14.21 3.57
N ALA A 148 -10.14 13.98 4.85
CA ALA A 148 -10.17 15.00 5.90
C ALA A 148 -9.17 16.14 5.62
N ALA A 149 -7.95 15.81 5.21
CA ALA A 149 -6.94 16.79 4.83
C ALA A 149 -7.34 17.61 3.59
N VAL A 150 -7.94 16.97 2.57
CA VAL A 150 -8.48 17.63 1.38
C VAL A 150 -9.63 18.58 1.76
N ASN A 151 -10.56 18.15 2.61
CA ASN A 151 -11.64 19.00 3.07
C ASN A 151 -11.12 20.21 3.85
N ALA A 152 -10.16 20.02 4.77
CA ALA A 152 -9.51 21.10 5.50
C ALA A 152 -8.77 22.09 4.58
N TYR A 153 -8.23 21.63 3.45
CA TYR A 153 -7.62 22.48 2.44
C TYR A 153 -8.65 23.30 1.64
N LEU A 154 -9.76 22.67 1.26
CA LEU A 154 -10.83 23.31 0.48
C LEU A 154 -11.66 24.27 1.31
N GLU A 155 -11.96 23.90 2.55
CA GLU A 155 -12.78 24.64 3.50
C GLU A 155 -12.05 24.80 4.84
N PRO A 156 -11.13 25.77 4.96
CA PRO A 156 -10.33 25.95 6.18
C PRO A 156 -11.17 26.23 7.44
N SER A 157 -12.37 26.78 7.30
CA SER A 157 -13.30 27.01 8.41
C SER A 157 -13.74 25.73 9.12
N GLY A 158 -13.83 24.60 8.38
CA GLY A 158 -14.16 23.28 8.92
C GLY A 158 -12.99 22.56 9.59
N TYR A 159 -11.77 23.11 9.52
CA TYR A 159 -10.58 22.44 10.07
C TYR A 159 -10.70 22.15 11.57
N ALA A 160 -11.30 23.03 12.35
CA ALA A 160 -11.48 22.83 13.79
C ALA A 160 -12.37 21.63 14.12
N GLU A 161 -13.35 21.31 13.27
CA GLU A 161 -14.24 20.16 13.43
C GLU A 161 -13.52 18.85 13.10
N ILE A 162 -12.65 18.85 12.09
CA ILE A 162 -11.88 17.68 11.64
C ILE A 162 -10.75 17.39 12.62
N ALA A 163 -10.12 18.42 13.18
CA ALA A 163 -8.92 18.31 14.00
C ALA A 163 -9.17 18.68 15.46
N PHE A 164 -10.27 18.21 16.06
CA PHE A 164 -10.70 18.57 17.42
C PHE A 164 -9.73 18.08 18.52
N THR A 165 -8.88 17.10 18.25
CA THR A 165 -7.79 16.69 19.15
C THR A 165 -6.43 17.00 18.57
N HIS A 166 -5.44 17.26 19.44
CA HIS A 166 -4.05 17.45 19.00
C HIS A 166 -3.51 16.26 18.19
N ALA A 167 -3.82 15.03 18.60
CA ALA A 167 -3.39 13.81 17.92
C ALA A 167 -3.98 13.70 16.50
N LEU A 168 -5.29 13.92 16.35
CA LEU A 168 -5.95 13.87 15.05
C LEU A 168 -5.44 14.99 14.13
N ARG A 169 -5.26 16.21 14.65
CA ARG A 169 -4.66 17.32 13.92
C ARG A 169 -3.26 16.97 13.40
N SER A 170 -2.42 16.36 14.23
CA SER A 170 -1.06 15.96 13.83
C SER A 170 -1.07 14.98 12.63
N LEU A 171 -2.06 14.10 12.53
CA LEU A 171 -2.22 13.20 11.37
C LEU A 171 -2.59 14.01 10.11
N VAL A 172 -3.59 14.90 10.21
CA VAL A 172 -4.05 15.72 9.09
C VAL A 172 -2.94 16.64 8.59
N ASP A 173 -2.20 17.29 9.51
CA ASP A 173 -1.11 18.20 9.16
C ASP A 173 0.02 17.52 8.38
N ARG A 174 0.33 16.24 8.69
CA ARG A 174 1.33 15.46 7.93
C ARG A 174 0.89 15.19 6.50
N ILE A 175 -0.40 15.00 6.25
CA ILE A 175 -0.96 14.76 4.92
C ILE A 175 -1.02 16.07 4.11
N MET A 176 -1.09 17.23 4.77
CA MET A 176 -1.30 18.51 4.12
C MET A 176 -0.25 18.87 3.07
N LEU A 177 1.01 18.39 3.24
CA LEU A 177 2.04 18.57 2.23
C LEU A 177 1.66 17.90 0.90
N ALA A 178 1.16 16.67 0.95
CA ALA A 178 0.69 15.95 -0.23
C ALA A 178 -0.49 16.67 -0.89
N VAL A 179 -1.46 17.15 -0.11
CA VAL A 179 -2.64 17.88 -0.61
C VAL A 179 -2.25 19.21 -1.29
N ARG A 180 -1.37 19.99 -0.67
CA ARG A 180 -0.91 21.27 -1.25
C ARG A 180 -0.13 21.04 -2.54
N THR A 181 0.72 20.01 -2.58
CA THR A 181 1.48 19.65 -3.77
C THR A 181 0.55 19.16 -4.88
N ALA A 182 -0.46 18.32 -4.56
CA ALA A 182 -1.49 17.89 -5.50
C ALA A 182 -2.24 19.09 -6.11
N ALA A 183 -2.72 20.00 -5.26
CA ALA A 183 -3.47 21.19 -5.71
C ALA A 183 -2.62 22.09 -6.63
N ARG A 184 -1.35 22.28 -6.30
CA ARG A 184 -0.40 23.02 -7.14
C ARG A 184 -0.19 22.33 -8.49
N SER A 185 0.08 21.03 -8.50
CA SER A 185 0.35 20.30 -9.73
C SER A 185 -0.89 20.21 -10.63
N LEU A 186 -2.09 20.08 -10.07
CA LEU A 186 -3.34 20.16 -10.85
C LEU A 186 -3.49 21.52 -11.52
N ALA A 187 -3.18 22.61 -10.81
CA ALA A 187 -3.22 23.95 -11.38
C ALA A 187 -2.13 24.18 -12.43
N GLU A 188 -0.93 23.63 -12.26
CA GLU A 188 0.16 23.68 -13.25
C GLU A 188 -0.18 22.91 -14.53
N VAL A 189 -0.86 21.76 -14.42
CA VAL A 189 -1.17 20.87 -15.56
C VAL A 189 -2.44 21.29 -16.28
N HIS A 190 -3.50 21.65 -15.57
CA HIS A 190 -4.85 21.91 -16.13
C HIS A 190 -5.25 23.37 -16.11
N GLY A 191 -4.41 24.26 -15.57
CA GLY A 191 -4.69 25.67 -15.41
C GLY A 191 -5.38 26.01 -14.08
N ALA A 192 -5.28 27.28 -13.66
CA ALA A 192 -5.82 27.74 -12.37
C ALA A 192 -7.35 27.62 -12.28
N ASP A 193 -8.06 27.73 -13.39
CA ASP A 193 -9.51 27.64 -13.44
C ASP A 193 -10.06 26.22 -13.20
N PHE A 194 -9.23 25.18 -13.29
CA PHE A 194 -9.60 23.80 -12.99
C PHE A 194 -10.15 23.65 -11.54
N ARG A 195 -9.79 24.56 -10.63
CA ARG A 195 -10.38 24.60 -9.29
C ARG A 195 -11.91 24.75 -9.26
N LYS A 196 -12.50 25.28 -10.33
CA LYS A 196 -13.95 25.48 -10.48
C LYS A 196 -14.64 24.28 -11.12
N ASP A 197 -13.88 23.32 -11.61
CA ASP A 197 -14.39 22.12 -12.28
C ASP A 197 -15.08 21.20 -11.24
N PRO A 198 -16.25 20.63 -11.54
CA PRO A 198 -16.93 19.68 -10.65
C PRO A 198 -16.06 18.46 -10.28
N GLY A 199 -15.16 18.01 -11.16
CA GLY A 199 -14.21 16.91 -10.92
C GLY A 199 -13.00 17.27 -10.08
N TYR A 200 -12.76 18.58 -9.81
CA TYR A 200 -11.55 19.02 -9.11
C TYR A 200 -11.32 18.31 -7.76
N ARG A 201 -12.39 18.21 -6.94
CA ARG A 201 -12.28 17.58 -5.62
C ARG A 201 -11.87 16.10 -5.71
N ALA A 202 -12.40 15.36 -6.68
CA ALA A 202 -12.07 13.96 -6.90
C ALA A 202 -10.61 13.81 -7.38
N ALA A 203 -10.19 14.61 -8.36
CA ALA A 203 -8.81 14.63 -8.86
C ALA A 203 -7.81 15.04 -7.76
N LEU A 204 -8.17 16.03 -6.92
CA LEU A 204 -7.35 16.45 -5.78
C LEU A 204 -7.19 15.33 -4.75
N LEU A 205 -8.28 14.63 -4.42
CA LEU A 205 -8.25 13.51 -3.47
C LEU A 205 -7.38 12.37 -4.00
N GLU A 206 -7.61 11.95 -5.23
CA GLU A 206 -6.87 10.86 -5.84
C GLU A 206 -5.37 11.17 -5.94
N THR A 207 -5.02 12.32 -6.51
CA THR A 207 -3.62 12.78 -6.57
C THR A 207 -2.98 12.84 -5.18
N SER A 208 -3.72 13.32 -4.16
CA SER A 208 -3.23 13.39 -2.79
C SER A 208 -2.97 12.03 -2.16
N VAL A 209 -3.78 11.01 -2.45
CA VAL A 209 -3.59 9.64 -1.95
C VAL A 209 -2.25 9.07 -2.44
N TYR A 210 -1.97 9.19 -3.73
CA TYR A 210 -0.70 8.71 -4.30
C TYR A 210 0.50 9.50 -3.80
N LEU A 211 0.39 10.82 -3.72
CA LEU A 211 1.48 11.67 -3.21
C LEU A 211 1.73 11.45 -1.72
N ASN A 212 0.71 11.17 -0.93
CA ASN A 212 0.88 10.85 0.48
C ASN A 212 1.64 9.53 0.67
N ALA A 213 1.35 8.52 -0.13
CA ALA A 213 2.11 7.27 -0.12
C ALA A 213 3.57 7.49 -0.57
N ALA A 214 3.78 8.27 -1.64
CA ALA A 214 5.10 8.58 -2.17
C ALA A 214 5.96 9.39 -1.19
N ILE A 215 5.43 10.44 -0.55
CA ILE A 215 6.21 11.25 0.40
C ILE A 215 6.55 10.46 1.66
N THR A 216 5.62 9.65 2.17
CA THR A 216 5.88 8.77 3.32
C THR A 216 6.96 7.73 2.99
N SER A 217 6.99 7.22 1.75
CA SER A 217 8.06 6.31 1.31
C SER A 217 9.42 7.01 1.21
N PHE A 218 9.45 8.28 0.80
CA PHE A 218 10.66 9.10 0.83
C PHE A 218 11.19 9.27 2.25
N ASP A 219 10.32 9.56 3.21
CA ASP A 219 10.72 9.69 4.60
C ASP A 219 11.31 8.38 5.15
N LEU A 220 10.68 7.24 4.87
CA LEU A 220 11.21 5.92 5.27
C LEU A 220 12.52 5.59 4.55
N TRP A 221 12.67 5.97 3.29
CA TRP A 221 13.95 5.82 2.58
C TRP A 221 15.05 6.64 3.27
N ARG A 222 14.79 7.89 3.66
CA ARG A 222 15.74 8.72 4.40
C ARG A 222 16.12 8.09 5.75
N GLU A 223 15.14 7.55 6.47
CA GLU A 223 15.39 6.84 7.73
C GLU A 223 16.26 5.60 7.51
N ALA A 224 16.01 4.82 6.45
CA ALA A 224 16.85 3.67 6.11
C ALA A 224 18.30 4.09 5.81
N GLN A 225 18.49 5.15 5.01
CA GLN A 225 19.83 5.68 4.72
C GLN A 225 20.56 6.16 5.99
N ALA A 226 19.87 6.88 6.86
CA ALA A 226 20.44 7.38 8.12
C ALA A 226 20.89 6.24 9.06
N LYS A 227 20.32 5.04 8.91
CA LYS A 227 20.66 3.84 9.68
C LYS A 227 21.66 2.90 8.98
N GLY A 228 22.23 3.34 7.86
CA GLY A 228 23.19 2.54 7.08
C GLY A 228 22.57 1.35 6.35
N ARG A 229 21.24 1.34 6.14
CA ARG A 229 20.50 0.31 5.42
C ARG A 229 20.19 0.74 3.98
N SER A 230 21.24 1.13 3.26
CA SER A 230 21.14 1.44 1.82
C SER A 230 20.83 0.22 0.94
N ASP A 231 20.92 -0.97 1.50
CA ASP A 231 20.53 -2.24 0.91
C ASP A 231 19.00 -2.44 0.82
N LEU A 232 18.23 -1.72 1.65
CA LEU A 232 16.78 -1.79 1.62
C LEU A 232 16.22 -0.97 0.46
N GLU A 233 15.48 -1.63 -0.41
CA GLU A 233 14.64 -0.93 -1.37
C GLU A 233 13.37 -0.43 -0.67
N VAL A 234 12.99 0.84 -0.95
CA VAL A 234 11.76 1.43 -0.43
C VAL A 234 10.84 1.77 -1.60
N VAL A 235 9.60 1.29 -1.51
CA VAL A 235 8.59 1.45 -2.56
C VAL A 235 7.27 1.97 -1.98
N TYR A 236 6.40 2.43 -2.86
CA TYR A 236 5.02 2.77 -2.51
C TYR A 236 4.03 2.17 -3.53
N GLY A 237 2.79 2.03 -3.09
CA GLY A 237 1.65 1.69 -3.93
C GLY A 237 0.36 2.14 -3.26
N VAL A 238 -0.71 2.18 -4.04
CA VAL A 238 -2.06 2.49 -3.59
C VAL A 238 -2.97 1.32 -3.93
N PHE A 239 -3.63 0.79 -2.92
CA PHE A 239 -4.63 -0.25 -3.04
C PHE A 239 -5.97 0.37 -3.41
N ASP A 240 -6.49 0.05 -4.56
CA ASP A 240 -7.85 0.41 -4.94
C ASP A 240 -8.84 -0.57 -4.30
N ILE A 241 -9.68 -0.05 -3.39
CA ILE A 241 -10.63 -0.88 -2.63
C ILE A 241 -11.72 -1.48 -3.54
N SER A 242 -12.01 -0.85 -4.67
CA SER A 242 -13.07 -1.30 -5.59
C SER A 242 -12.59 -2.40 -6.54
N THR A 243 -11.36 -2.31 -7.02
CA THR A 243 -10.75 -3.26 -7.96
C THR A 243 -9.85 -4.27 -7.28
N LEU A 244 -9.47 -4.04 -6.01
CA LEU A 244 -8.50 -4.81 -5.23
C LEU A 244 -7.08 -4.82 -5.80
N GLN A 245 -6.78 -3.94 -6.76
CA GLN A 245 -5.47 -3.80 -7.36
C GLN A 245 -4.59 -2.84 -6.56
N VAL A 246 -3.29 -3.15 -6.51
CA VAL A 246 -2.28 -2.21 -6.04
C VAL A 246 -1.62 -1.57 -7.25
N GLN A 247 -1.54 -0.23 -7.27
CA GLN A 247 -1.00 0.54 -8.38
C GLN A 247 -0.06 1.64 -7.90
N SER A 248 0.96 1.98 -8.70
CA SER A 248 1.93 3.05 -8.38
C SER A 248 1.52 4.42 -8.91
N ALA A 249 0.40 4.52 -9.64
CA ALA A 249 -0.10 5.76 -10.23
C ALA A 249 -1.61 5.69 -10.43
N PRO A 250 -2.34 6.83 -10.50
CA PRO A 250 -3.80 6.89 -10.70
C PRO A 250 -4.30 6.17 -11.95
N ARG A 251 -3.51 6.20 -13.00
CA ARG A 251 -3.73 5.42 -14.22
C ARG A 251 -2.45 4.75 -14.63
N VAL A 252 -2.53 3.51 -14.97
CA VAL A 252 -1.41 2.75 -15.50
C VAL A 252 -1.72 2.42 -16.96
N ASP A 253 -0.79 2.74 -17.85
CA ASP A 253 -0.91 2.39 -19.26
C ASP A 253 -0.98 0.86 -19.39
N GLU A 254 -2.10 0.35 -19.90
CA GLU A 254 -2.34 -1.09 -20.07
C GLU A 254 -1.42 -1.71 -21.14
N SER A 255 -0.82 -0.89 -22.00
CA SER A 255 0.09 -1.33 -23.05
C SER A 255 1.50 -1.67 -22.54
N ALA A 256 1.86 -1.22 -21.33
CA ALA A 256 3.14 -1.61 -20.72
C ALA A 256 3.05 -3.07 -20.26
N GLU A 257 3.75 -3.96 -20.92
CA GLU A 257 3.97 -5.35 -20.48
C GLU A 257 4.33 -5.40 -18.99
N ALA A 258 3.98 -6.49 -18.31
CA ALA A 258 4.02 -6.78 -16.88
C ALA A 258 5.24 -6.25 -16.10
N ASP A 259 5.45 -4.93 -16.10
CA ASP A 259 6.46 -4.28 -15.28
C ASP A 259 5.97 -4.22 -13.83
N VAL A 260 6.75 -4.81 -12.93
CA VAL A 260 6.54 -4.76 -11.48
C VAL A 260 6.36 -3.32 -10.98
N ARG A 261 7.00 -2.34 -11.62
CA ARG A 261 6.93 -0.91 -11.31
C ARG A 261 5.55 -0.28 -11.59
N ARG A 262 4.72 -0.95 -12.36
CA ARG A 262 3.31 -0.61 -12.57
C ARG A 262 2.52 -0.69 -11.26
N HIS A 263 2.82 -1.67 -10.44
CA HIS A 263 2.14 -1.94 -9.17
C HIS A 263 2.81 -1.22 -8.00
N LEU A 264 4.14 -1.23 -7.96
CA LEU A 264 4.92 -0.66 -6.87
C LEU A 264 6.00 0.28 -7.42
N GLY A 265 5.82 1.58 -7.15
CA GLY A 265 6.76 2.62 -7.55
C GLY A 265 7.93 2.75 -6.57
N PRO A 266 9.15 3.07 -7.04
CA PRO A 266 10.24 3.39 -6.13
C PRO A 266 9.95 4.67 -5.36
N ALA A 267 10.41 4.75 -4.10
CA ALA A 267 10.36 5.99 -3.34
C ALA A 267 11.10 7.10 -4.10
N PRO A 268 10.56 8.33 -4.16
CA PRO A 268 11.31 9.47 -4.67
C PRO A 268 12.56 9.66 -3.81
N ARG A 269 13.66 10.10 -4.43
CA ARG A 269 14.95 10.29 -3.73
C ARG A 269 15.35 11.76 -3.60
N SER A 270 14.58 12.63 -4.23
CA SER A 270 14.77 14.09 -4.23
C SER A 270 13.45 14.84 -4.28
N ALA A 271 13.49 16.14 -4.01
CA ALA A 271 12.33 17.03 -4.22
C ALA A 271 11.89 17.06 -5.69
N ASP A 272 12.85 17.01 -6.62
CA ASP A 272 12.55 17.03 -8.06
C ASP A 272 11.84 15.75 -8.50
N ASP A 273 12.27 14.57 -8.00
CA ASP A 273 11.56 13.31 -8.26
C ASP A 273 10.12 13.37 -7.75
N PHE A 274 9.92 13.90 -6.53
CA PHE A 274 8.59 14.04 -5.95
C PHE A 274 7.69 15.00 -6.74
N LEU A 275 8.23 16.13 -7.22
CA LEU A 275 7.48 17.06 -8.06
C LEU A 275 7.18 16.50 -9.45
N ALA A 276 8.09 15.70 -10.01
CA ALA A 276 7.84 14.98 -11.27
C ALA A 276 6.68 13.96 -11.11
N LEU A 277 6.66 13.20 -10.00
CA LEU A 277 5.54 12.32 -9.66
C LEU A 277 4.24 13.10 -9.53
N ALA A 278 4.27 14.26 -8.85
CA ALA A 278 3.09 15.08 -8.62
C ALA A 278 2.43 15.56 -9.93
N ARG A 279 3.24 16.00 -10.90
CA ARG A 279 2.74 16.39 -12.23
C ARG A 279 2.17 15.20 -12.99
N ARG A 280 2.85 14.05 -12.97
CA ARG A 280 2.37 12.82 -13.58
C ARG A 280 1.02 12.39 -13.00
N PHE A 281 0.87 12.35 -11.69
CA PHE A 281 -0.37 11.97 -11.04
C PHE A 281 -1.50 12.96 -11.31
N ALA A 282 -1.21 14.27 -11.32
CA ALA A 282 -2.18 15.29 -11.66
C ALA A 282 -2.71 15.13 -13.10
N THR A 283 -1.86 14.76 -14.06
CA THR A 283 -2.28 14.47 -15.45
C THR A 283 -3.20 13.24 -15.49
N GLN A 284 -2.84 12.18 -14.78
CA GLN A 284 -3.55 10.90 -14.85
C GLN A 284 -4.89 10.91 -14.08
N ALA A 285 -4.98 11.61 -12.94
CA ALA A 285 -6.18 11.66 -12.11
C ALA A 285 -7.39 12.29 -12.81
N VAL A 286 -7.18 13.23 -13.73
CA VAL A 286 -8.26 13.86 -14.51
C VAL A 286 -8.74 12.96 -15.65
N GLN A 287 -7.88 12.14 -16.21
CA GLN A 287 -8.24 11.20 -17.26
C GLN A 287 -9.01 9.97 -16.75
N ALA A 288 -9.03 9.75 -15.43
CA ALA A 288 -9.66 8.60 -14.79
C ALA A 288 -11.14 8.83 -14.44
N GLN A 289 -11.65 10.06 -14.59
CA GLN A 289 -13.04 10.45 -14.37
C GLN A 289 -13.85 10.36 -15.68
#